data_68b43f8a9191d6b83a9e7ef253e3bddb
#
_entry.id   68b43f8a9191d6b83a9e7ef253e3bddb
#
_cell.length_a   1.000
_cell.length_b   1.000
_cell.length_c   1.000
_cell.angle_alpha   90.00
_cell.angle_beta   90.00
_cell.angle_gamma   90.00
#
_symmetry.space_group_name_H-M   'P 1'
#
loop_
_entity.id
_entity.type
_entity.pdbx_description
1 polymer ?
#
loop_
_entity_poly.entity_id
_entity_poly.type
_entity_poly.pdbx_seq_one_letter_code
_entity_poly.pdbx_strand_id
1 'polypeptide(L)'
;NYPNIIGWDSDIEQGGPLKLLPSENYSTIQKYQQYWIFFLYPLFLLNWLLIRDFRDFYSTKRYIKKFVKIPLKEHFKLWFFKLLFFSYIIIIPVFVFNVGIGQAIVGFLVQMICGSLLGMVILLTPHVNIGNEFPVPTEDFKLQTSWIRHQFITTNDITGENFISKYL
;
A
#
# COMPACT_ATOMS: atom_id res chain seq x y z
N ASN A 1 -13.33 6.38 -2.23
CA ASN A 1 -11.92 6.50 -1.95
C ASN A 1 -11.46 7.92 -2.25
N TYR A 2 -10.57 8.47 -1.43
CA TYR A 2 -10.00 9.81 -1.57
C TYR A 2 -8.48 9.69 -1.50
N PRO A 3 -7.81 9.44 -2.63
CA PRO A 3 -6.36 9.29 -2.66
C PRO A 3 -5.62 10.61 -2.46
N ASN A 4 -4.38 10.50 -2.04
CA ASN A 4 -3.43 11.61 -1.93
C ASN A 4 -3.83 12.76 -0.98
N ILE A 5 -4.70 12.52 0.02
CA ILE A 5 -5.01 13.53 1.03
C ILE A 5 -4.00 13.46 2.16
N ILE A 6 -3.28 14.56 2.39
CA ILE A 6 -2.29 14.65 3.47
C ILE A 6 -2.93 14.38 4.84
N GLY A 7 -2.36 13.43 5.58
CA GLY A 7 -2.82 13.03 6.90
C GLY A 7 -4.00 12.04 6.91
N TRP A 8 -4.69 11.82 5.78
CA TRP A 8 -5.79 10.85 5.68
C TRP A 8 -5.38 9.60 4.92
N ASP A 9 -4.61 9.78 3.85
CA ASP A 9 -4.14 8.68 3.03
C ASP A 9 -2.87 8.07 3.63
N SER A 10 -2.99 6.81 4.04
CA SER A 10 -1.88 6.07 4.61
C SER A 10 -0.80 5.69 3.59
N ASP A 11 -1.12 5.76 2.30
CA ASP A 11 -0.22 5.37 1.23
C ASP A 11 0.86 6.42 0.98
N ILE A 12 0.53 7.67 1.25
CA ILE A 12 1.45 8.81 1.16
C ILE A 12 1.99 9.27 2.52
N GLU A 13 1.74 8.49 3.59
CA GLU A 13 2.20 8.87 4.93
C GLU A 13 3.72 8.93 4.97
N GLN A 14 4.23 10.12 5.30
CA GLN A 14 5.64 10.37 5.43
C GLN A 14 6.13 9.85 6.78
N GLY A 15 6.91 8.82 6.81
CA GLY A 15 7.36 8.20 8.08
C GLY A 15 8.40 7.11 7.88
N GLY A 16 8.82 6.90 6.66
CA GLY A 16 9.78 5.87 6.29
C GLY A 16 11.03 6.44 5.60
N PRO A 17 11.87 5.58 5.08
CA PRO A 17 13.05 5.96 4.33
C PRO A 17 12.74 6.63 2.99
N LEU A 18 11.49 6.49 2.49
CA LEU A 18 11.03 7.08 1.24
C LEU A 18 10.45 8.47 1.46
N LYS A 19 10.78 9.40 0.60
CA LYS A 19 10.09 10.67 0.47
C LYS A 19 9.02 10.54 -0.61
N LEU A 20 7.77 10.72 -0.22
CA LEU A 20 6.61 10.65 -1.11
C LEU A 20 6.00 12.03 -1.40
N LEU A 21 6.06 12.94 -0.42
CA LEU A 21 5.49 14.29 -0.55
C LEU A 21 6.54 15.30 -1.05
N PRO A 22 6.24 16.10 -2.09
CA PRO A 22 7.16 17.09 -2.62
C PRO A 22 7.47 18.26 -1.65
N SER A 23 6.55 18.53 -0.73
CA SER A 23 6.61 19.68 0.18
C SER A 23 7.57 19.53 1.37
N GLU A 24 8.08 18.33 1.63
CA GLU A 24 8.95 18.11 2.78
C GLU A 24 10.44 18.16 2.45
N ASN A 25 11.26 18.50 3.45
CA ASN A 25 12.72 18.50 3.29
C ASN A 25 13.26 17.08 3.16
N TYR A 26 14.30 16.92 2.36
CA TYR A 26 14.98 15.64 2.20
C TYR A 26 15.86 15.31 3.41
N SER A 27 15.70 14.11 3.94
CA SER A 27 16.75 13.49 4.75
C SER A 27 17.89 12.99 3.84
N THR A 28 19.06 12.75 4.43
CA THR A 28 20.23 12.25 3.68
C THR A 28 19.95 10.96 2.92
N ILE A 29 19.19 10.03 3.52
CA ILE A 29 18.81 8.75 2.91
C ILE A 29 17.85 8.99 1.75
N GLN A 30 16.84 9.84 1.93
CA GLN A 30 15.82 10.14 0.93
C GLN A 30 16.38 10.83 -0.32
N LYS A 31 17.47 11.62 -0.15
CA LYS A 31 18.12 12.28 -1.27
C LYS A 31 18.63 11.31 -2.34
N TYR A 32 18.97 10.10 -1.95
CA TYR A 32 19.49 9.05 -2.83
C TYR A 32 18.51 7.91 -3.05
N GLN A 33 17.22 8.12 -2.77
CA GLN A 33 16.19 7.05 -2.82
C GLN A 33 16.08 6.40 -4.20
N GLN A 34 16.35 7.10 -5.30
CA GLN A 34 16.32 6.56 -6.66
C GLN A 34 17.26 5.37 -6.88
N TYR A 35 18.33 5.25 -6.08
CA TYR A 35 19.31 4.17 -6.23
C TYR A 35 18.93 2.90 -5.44
N TRP A 36 18.21 3.03 -4.34
CA TRP A 36 17.92 1.90 -3.45
C TRP A 36 16.43 1.53 -3.35
N ILE A 37 15.54 2.35 -3.90
CA ILE A 37 14.09 2.09 -3.87
C ILE A 37 13.74 0.73 -4.52
N PHE A 38 14.47 0.34 -5.56
CA PHE A 38 14.26 -0.94 -6.24
C PHE A 38 14.44 -2.15 -5.33
N PHE A 39 15.23 -2.03 -4.26
CA PHE A 39 15.37 -3.09 -3.27
C PHE A 39 14.19 -3.17 -2.30
N LEU A 40 13.40 -2.11 -2.18
CA LEU A 40 12.19 -2.10 -1.35
C LEU A 40 10.96 -2.59 -2.11
N TYR A 41 10.90 -2.41 -3.40
CA TYR A 41 9.74 -2.82 -4.19
C TYR A 41 9.39 -4.31 -4.04
N PRO A 42 10.34 -5.25 -4.05
CA PRO A 42 10.05 -6.67 -3.82
C PRO A 42 9.43 -6.96 -2.44
N LEU A 43 9.68 -6.09 -1.45
CA LEU A 43 9.21 -6.28 -0.08
C LEU A 43 7.84 -5.63 0.18
N PHE A 44 7.24 -4.96 -0.81
CA PHE A 44 6.02 -4.19 -0.64
C PHE A 44 4.85 -5.03 -0.10
N LEU A 45 4.50 -6.13 -0.77
CA LEU A 45 3.40 -6.99 -0.32
C LEU A 45 3.71 -7.71 1.00
N LEU A 46 4.97 -8.07 1.25
CA LEU A 46 5.39 -8.63 2.53
C LEU A 46 5.19 -7.62 3.66
N ASN A 47 5.64 -6.39 3.46
CA ASN A 47 5.43 -5.31 4.42
C ASN A 47 3.93 -5.05 4.64
N TRP A 48 3.14 -5.04 3.57
CA TRP A 48 1.69 -4.85 3.65
C TRP A 48 1.05 -5.97 4.47
N LEU A 49 1.30 -7.22 4.09
CA LEU A 49 0.72 -8.40 4.72
C LEU A 49 1.08 -8.55 6.19
N LEU A 50 2.37 -8.34 6.55
CA LEU A 50 2.90 -8.66 7.87
C LEU A 50 2.91 -7.48 8.84
N ILE A 51 3.01 -6.25 8.33
CA ILE A 51 3.23 -5.07 9.18
C ILE A 51 2.12 -4.05 8.99
N ARG A 52 1.86 -3.63 7.75
CA ARG A 52 0.99 -2.50 7.46
C ARG A 52 -0.45 -2.74 7.87
N ASP A 53 -1.02 -3.90 7.52
CA ASP A 53 -2.40 -4.23 7.90
C ASP A 53 -2.61 -4.16 9.40
N PHE A 54 -1.66 -4.69 10.19
CA PHE A 54 -1.74 -4.62 11.65
C PHE A 54 -1.52 -3.21 12.17
N ARG A 55 -0.55 -2.49 11.62
CA ARG A 55 -0.29 -1.09 11.99
C ARG A 55 -1.51 -0.22 11.72
N ASP A 56 -2.11 -0.33 10.56
CA ASP A 56 -3.28 0.46 10.19
C ASP A 56 -4.52 0.07 11.00
N PHE A 57 -4.64 -1.21 11.36
CA PHE A 57 -5.74 -1.70 12.16
C PHE A 57 -5.61 -1.36 13.65
N TYR A 58 -4.43 -1.43 14.25
CA TYR A 58 -4.23 -1.25 15.69
C TYR A 58 -3.69 0.13 16.08
N SER A 59 -3.02 0.87 15.18
CA SER A 59 -2.45 2.17 15.51
C SER A 59 -3.53 3.20 15.87
N THR A 60 -3.41 3.79 17.04
CA THR A 60 -4.29 4.90 17.48
C THR A 60 -3.99 6.22 16.79
N LYS A 61 -2.83 6.33 16.14
CA LYS A 61 -2.39 7.53 15.43
C LYS A 61 -3.12 7.75 14.10
N ARG A 62 -3.79 6.70 13.57
CA ARG A 62 -4.52 6.80 12.31
C ARG A 62 -5.70 7.73 12.44
N TYR A 63 -5.79 8.68 11.53
CA TYR A 63 -6.81 9.73 11.54
C TYR A 63 -8.24 9.18 11.56
N ILE A 64 -8.51 8.14 10.77
CA ILE A 64 -9.81 7.48 10.70
C ILE A 64 -10.31 6.98 12.07
N LYS A 65 -9.39 6.63 12.97
CA LYS A 65 -9.75 6.14 14.32
C LYS A 65 -10.28 7.21 15.26
N LYS A 66 -10.13 8.49 14.92
CA LYS A 66 -10.78 9.57 15.65
C LYS A 66 -12.29 9.54 15.44
N PHE A 67 -12.75 9.01 14.31
CA PHE A 67 -14.16 9.01 13.92
C PHE A 67 -14.82 7.64 13.99
N VAL A 68 -14.06 6.57 13.83
CA VAL A 68 -14.60 5.21 13.73
C VAL A 68 -14.00 4.30 14.80
N LYS A 69 -14.86 3.78 15.67
CA LYS A 69 -14.50 2.68 16.58
C LYS A 69 -14.65 1.36 15.83
N ILE A 70 -13.56 0.60 15.74
CA ILE A 70 -13.57 -0.70 15.08
C ILE A 70 -14.27 -1.72 15.98
N PRO A 71 -15.39 -2.33 15.56
CA PRO A 71 -16.10 -3.31 16.37
C PRO A 71 -15.28 -4.62 16.50
N LEU A 72 -15.51 -5.37 17.58
CA LEU A 72 -14.79 -6.61 17.89
C LEU A 72 -14.85 -7.64 16.74
N LYS A 73 -15.96 -7.70 16.02
CA LYS A 73 -16.13 -8.60 14.87
C LYS A 73 -15.10 -8.37 13.76
N GLU A 74 -14.64 -7.13 13.57
CA GLU A 74 -13.64 -6.80 12.55
C GLU A 74 -12.23 -7.27 12.99
N HIS A 75 -11.92 -7.26 14.28
CA HIS A 75 -10.72 -7.89 14.83
C HIS A 75 -10.69 -9.39 14.54
N PHE A 76 -11.84 -10.07 14.78
CA PHE A 76 -11.95 -11.48 14.47
C PHE A 76 -11.77 -11.76 12.98
N LYS A 77 -12.39 -10.95 12.10
CA LYS A 77 -12.23 -11.08 10.64
C LYS A 77 -10.78 -10.92 10.20
N LEU A 78 -10.08 -9.91 10.73
CA LEU A 78 -8.67 -9.69 10.40
C LEU A 78 -7.84 -10.96 10.66
N TRP A 79 -7.93 -11.50 11.86
CA TRP A 79 -7.18 -12.70 12.23
C TRP A 79 -7.64 -13.94 11.47
N PHE A 80 -8.94 -14.12 11.30
CA PHE A 80 -9.49 -15.23 10.53
C PHE A 80 -8.96 -15.26 9.10
N PHE A 81 -9.01 -14.13 8.38
CA PHE A 81 -8.53 -14.08 7.01
C PHE A 81 -7.01 -14.18 6.90
N LYS A 82 -6.25 -13.69 7.88
CA LYS A 82 -4.81 -13.90 7.93
C LYS A 82 -4.46 -15.38 8.14
N LEU A 83 -5.11 -16.04 9.07
CA LEU A 83 -4.92 -17.48 9.29
C LEU A 83 -5.35 -18.29 8.07
N LEU A 84 -6.49 -17.97 7.47
CA LEU A 84 -6.96 -18.63 6.25
C LEU A 84 -5.94 -18.47 5.10
N PHE A 85 -5.38 -17.28 4.92
CA PHE A 85 -4.36 -17.03 3.92
C PHE A 85 -3.11 -17.89 4.13
N PHE A 86 -2.55 -17.93 5.34
CA PHE A 86 -1.37 -18.74 5.63
C PHE A 86 -1.68 -20.24 5.58
N SER A 87 -2.89 -20.64 5.96
CA SER A 87 -3.33 -22.03 5.81
C SER A 87 -3.36 -22.45 4.35
N TYR A 88 -3.93 -21.63 3.49
CA TYR A 88 -4.00 -21.90 2.07
C TYR A 88 -2.62 -21.95 1.41
N ILE A 89 -1.72 -21.02 1.76
CA ILE A 89 -0.47 -20.86 1.00
C ILE A 89 0.68 -21.72 1.54
N ILE A 90 0.64 -22.12 2.81
CA ILE A 90 1.71 -22.90 3.45
C ILE A 90 1.19 -24.24 3.98
N ILE A 91 0.11 -24.23 4.81
CA ILE A 91 -0.31 -25.43 5.53
C ILE A 91 -0.85 -26.50 4.55
N ILE A 92 -1.73 -26.11 3.64
CA ILE A 92 -2.29 -27.05 2.65
C ILE A 92 -1.20 -27.63 1.74
N PRO A 93 -0.29 -26.87 1.11
CA PRO A 93 0.81 -27.44 0.34
C PRO A 93 1.66 -28.43 1.11
N VAL A 94 1.99 -28.12 2.37
CA VAL A 94 2.86 -28.96 3.18
C VAL A 94 2.15 -30.25 3.62
N PHE A 95 0.94 -30.15 4.19
CA PHE A 95 0.29 -31.28 4.84
C PHE A 95 -0.66 -32.08 3.93
N VAL A 96 -1.21 -31.46 2.89
CA VAL A 96 -2.11 -32.14 1.95
C VAL A 96 -1.36 -32.62 0.71
N PHE A 97 -0.51 -31.77 0.16
CA PHE A 97 0.24 -32.11 -1.06
C PHE A 97 1.67 -32.60 -0.81
N ASN A 98 2.07 -32.78 0.45
CA ASN A 98 3.40 -33.26 0.86
C ASN A 98 4.56 -32.44 0.26
N VAL A 99 4.35 -31.14 0.02
CA VAL A 99 5.41 -30.24 -0.42
C VAL A 99 6.35 -29.99 0.76
N GLY A 100 7.67 -30.05 0.55
CA GLY A 100 8.63 -29.73 1.60
C GLY A 100 8.41 -28.31 2.13
N ILE A 101 8.49 -28.12 3.46
CA ILE A 101 8.24 -26.80 4.10
C ILE A 101 9.14 -25.70 3.52
N GLY A 102 10.40 -26.01 3.22
CA GLY A 102 11.33 -25.07 2.58
C GLY A 102 10.85 -24.65 1.18
N GLN A 103 10.32 -25.58 0.40
CA GLN A 103 9.77 -25.30 -0.93
C GLN A 103 8.51 -24.44 -0.84
N ALA A 104 7.63 -24.70 0.14
CA ALA A 104 6.43 -23.89 0.37
C ALA A 104 6.79 -22.45 0.76
N ILE A 105 7.79 -22.26 1.64
CA ILE A 105 8.27 -20.93 2.04
C ILE A 105 8.91 -20.19 0.86
N VAL A 106 9.76 -20.85 0.09
CA VAL A 106 10.39 -20.26 -1.10
C VAL A 106 9.33 -19.88 -2.12
N GLY A 107 8.35 -20.74 -2.39
CA GLY A 107 7.23 -20.46 -3.29
C GLY A 107 6.42 -19.24 -2.82
N PHE A 108 6.12 -19.14 -1.53
CA PHE A 108 5.47 -17.99 -0.95
C PHE A 108 6.28 -16.70 -1.14
N LEU A 109 7.59 -16.73 -0.87
CA LEU A 109 8.45 -15.55 -1.04
C LEU A 109 8.54 -15.12 -2.50
N VAL A 110 8.72 -16.06 -3.43
CA VAL A 110 8.72 -15.77 -4.87
C VAL A 110 7.41 -15.13 -5.30
N GLN A 111 6.27 -15.68 -4.87
CA GLN A 111 4.95 -15.11 -5.16
C GLN A 111 4.83 -13.68 -4.62
N MET A 112 5.26 -13.41 -3.38
CA MET A 112 5.21 -12.08 -2.78
C MET A 112 6.12 -11.10 -3.53
N ILE A 113 7.32 -11.50 -3.91
CA ILE A 113 8.27 -10.67 -4.67
C ILE A 113 7.72 -10.33 -6.05
N CYS A 114 7.28 -11.32 -6.81
CA CYS A 114 6.72 -11.09 -8.14
C CYS A 114 5.45 -10.23 -8.09
N GLY A 115 4.54 -10.53 -7.17
CA GLY A 115 3.34 -9.74 -6.95
C GLY A 115 3.65 -8.31 -6.50
N SER A 116 4.69 -8.12 -5.67
CA SER A 116 5.14 -6.78 -5.26
C SER A 116 5.64 -5.97 -6.44
N LEU A 117 6.48 -6.53 -7.28
CA LEU A 117 7.03 -5.83 -8.45
C LEU A 117 5.94 -5.41 -9.42
N LEU A 118 5.00 -6.31 -9.74
CA LEU A 118 3.85 -5.99 -10.58
C LEU A 118 2.93 -4.95 -9.92
N GLY A 119 2.61 -5.14 -8.65
CA GLY A 119 1.75 -4.23 -7.91
C GLY A 119 2.33 -2.82 -7.80
N MET A 120 3.65 -2.69 -7.61
CA MET A 120 4.31 -1.39 -7.52
C MET A 120 4.26 -0.62 -8.85
N VAL A 121 4.44 -1.30 -9.97
CA VAL A 121 4.28 -0.66 -11.30
C VAL A 121 2.86 -0.13 -11.49
N ILE A 122 1.85 -0.90 -11.10
CA ILE A 122 0.44 -0.54 -11.28
C ILE A 122 0.00 0.55 -10.30
N LEU A 123 0.41 0.46 -9.03
CA LEU A 123 -0.10 1.33 -7.96
C LEU A 123 0.66 2.64 -7.85
N LEU A 124 1.99 2.64 -8.00
CA LEU A 124 2.80 3.86 -7.85
C LEU A 124 2.64 4.84 -9.00
N THR A 125 2.53 4.34 -10.21
CA THR A 125 2.48 5.19 -11.40
C THR A 125 1.33 6.20 -11.38
N PRO A 126 0.08 5.83 -11.06
CA PRO A 126 -1.02 6.80 -11.01
C PRO A 126 -1.08 7.62 -9.71
N HIS A 127 -0.57 7.11 -8.58
CA HIS A 127 -0.82 7.73 -7.28
C HIS A 127 0.24 8.74 -6.85
N VAL A 128 1.52 8.44 -7.01
CA VAL A 128 2.62 9.31 -6.53
C VAL A 128 3.41 9.84 -7.71
N ASN A 129 2.90 10.93 -8.29
CA ASN A 129 3.50 11.57 -9.46
C ASN A 129 3.67 13.07 -9.21
N ILE A 130 4.64 13.69 -9.90
CA ILE A 130 4.90 15.13 -9.83
C ILE A 130 3.68 15.96 -10.31
N GLY A 131 2.88 15.41 -11.22
CA GLY A 131 1.67 16.06 -11.72
C GLY A 131 0.46 16.00 -10.80
N ASN A 132 0.50 15.21 -9.72
CA ASN A 132 -0.62 15.06 -8.80
C ASN A 132 -0.62 16.14 -7.73
N GLU A 133 -1.83 16.55 -7.31
CA GLU A 133 -2.01 17.41 -6.15
C GLU A 133 -2.14 16.57 -4.88
N PHE A 134 -1.67 17.16 -3.76
CA PHE A 134 -1.77 16.57 -2.43
C PHE A 134 -2.58 17.50 -1.52
N PRO A 135 -3.93 17.48 -1.62
CA PRO A 135 -4.76 18.39 -0.88
C PRO A 135 -4.69 18.16 0.63
N VAL A 136 -4.75 19.27 1.37
CA VAL A 136 -4.85 19.26 2.83
C VAL A 136 -6.30 19.51 3.21
N PRO A 137 -6.89 18.71 4.12
CA PRO A 137 -8.23 18.98 4.62
C PRO A 137 -8.30 20.31 5.37
N THR A 138 -9.46 20.96 5.34
CA THR A 138 -9.73 22.14 6.19
C THR A 138 -9.76 21.74 7.67
N GLU A 139 -9.75 22.73 8.57
CA GLU A 139 -9.87 22.50 10.01
C GLU A 139 -11.17 21.78 10.38
N ASP A 140 -12.24 21.98 9.61
CA ASP A 140 -13.53 21.28 9.73
C ASP A 140 -13.53 19.88 9.10
N PHE A 141 -12.39 19.35 8.71
CA PHE A 141 -12.24 18.03 8.04
C PHE A 141 -13.04 17.89 6.75
N LYS A 142 -13.09 18.94 5.96
CA LYS A 142 -13.75 18.94 4.64
C LYS A 142 -12.72 19.17 3.55
N LEU A 143 -13.00 18.62 2.39
CA LEU A 143 -12.29 18.95 1.15
C LEU A 143 -13.05 20.08 0.44
N GLN A 144 -12.32 21.05 -0.10
CA GLN A 144 -12.90 22.19 -0.83
C GLN A 144 -13.32 21.82 -2.26
N THR A 145 -13.08 20.59 -2.67
CA THR A 145 -13.36 20.09 -4.03
C THR A 145 -14.43 19.01 -4.03
N SER A 146 -15.20 18.92 -5.11
CA SER A 146 -16.09 17.78 -5.33
C SER A 146 -15.30 16.48 -5.50
N TRP A 147 -15.91 15.33 -5.20
CA TRP A 147 -15.27 14.03 -5.33
C TRP A 147 -14.71 13.78 -6.74
N ILE A 148 -15.47 14.11 -7.77
CA ILE A 148 -15.04 13.95 -9.17
C ILE A 148 -13.78 14.77 -9.44
N ARG A 149 -13.80 16.06 -9.12
CA ARG A 149 -12.64 16.93 -9.32
C ARG A 149 -11.43 16.44 -8.53
N HIS A 150 -11.64 15.97 -7.30
CA HIS A 150 -10.59 15.40 -6.48
C HIS A 150 -9.88 14.24 -7.20
N GLN A 151 -10.63 13.29 -7.80
CA GLN A 151 -10.04 12.19 -8.55
C GLN A 151 -9.13 12.68 -9.68
N PHE A 152 -9.58 13.65 -10.47
CA PHE A 152 -8.78 14.18 -11.59
C PHE A 152 -7.51 14.92 -11.20
N ILE A 153 -7.48 15.58 -10.05
CA ILE A 153 -6.29 16.32 -9.62
C ILE A 153 -5.31 15.47 -8.80
N THR A 154 -5.75 14.34 -8.25
CA THR A 154 -4.93 13.48 -7.38
C THR A 154 -4.50 12.17 -8.02
N THR A 155 -5.01 11.84 -9.21
CA THR A 155 -4.62 10.62 -9.96
C THR A 155 -4.32 10.97 -11.40
N ASN A 156 -3.40 10.22 -12.01
CA ASN A 156 -3.07 10.33 -13.42
C ASN A 156 -3.46 9.04 -14.16
N ASP A 157 -3.87 9.19 -15.41
CA ASP A 157 -4.09 8.06 -16.29
C ASP A 157 -2.78 7.59 -16.90
N ILE A 158 -2.67 6.31 -17.13
CA ILE A 158 -1.56 5.72 -17.86
C ILE A 158 -1.88 5.84 -19.36
N THR A 159 -1.23 6.79 -20.02
CA THR A 159 -1.35 6.92 -21.48
C THR A 159 -0.36 6.01 -22.19
N GLY A 160 -0.84 5.14 -23.03
CA GLY A 160 0.01 4.29 -23.87
C GLY A 160 -0.82 3.51 -24.88
N GLU A 161 -0.26 3.30 -26.06
CA GLU A 161 -0.93 2.53 -27.12
C GLU A 161 -0.54 1.05 -27.13
N ASN A 162 0.27 0.61 -26.17
CA ASN A 162 0.69 -0.80 -26.12
C ASN A 162 -0.36 -1.70 -25.44
N PHE A 163 -0.21 -3.00 -25.64
CA PHE A 163 -1.15 -4.00 -25.11
C PHE A 163 -1.34 -3.89 -23.58
N ILE A 164 -0.26 -3.63 -22.84
CA ILE A 164 -0.32 -3.56 -21.38
C ILE A 164 -1.09 -2.32 -20.91
N SER A 165 -0.85 -1.14 -21.50
CA SER A 165 -1.52 0.10 -21.10
C SER A 165 -3.02 0.15 -21.41
N LYS A 166 -3.50 -0.74 -22.30
CA LYS A 166 -4.95 -0.87 -22.58
C LYS A 166 -5.71 -1.64 -21.50
N TYR A 167 -5.01 -2.37 -20.62
CA TYR A 167 -5.61 -3.19 -19.56
C TYR A 167 -5.28 -2.70 -18.15
N LEU A 168 -4.49 -1.63 -18.00
CA LEU A 168 -4.19 -0.93 -16.75
C LEU A 168 -5.08 0.29 -16.59
#